data_b411b15910fe938f8f54f16a7fefb330
#
_entry.id   b411b15910fe938f8f54f16a7fefb330
#
_cell.length_a   1.000
_cell.length_b   1.000
_cell.length_c   1.000
_cell.angle_alpha   90.00
_cell.angle_beta   90.00
_cell.angle_gamma   90.00
#
_symmetry.space_group_name_H-M   'P 1'
#
loop_
_entity.id
_entity.type
_entity.pdbx_description
1 polymer ?
#
loop_
_entity_poly.entity_id
_entity_poly.type
_entity_poly.pdbx_seq_one_letter_code
_entity_poly.pdbx_strand_id
1 'polypeptide(L)'
;MRFHVIEQQPSNRAQSPVRVVEQKTSREVGWINRYLDREYVRRLAGTTLRLYAHNLLHFVRWWARIHHTGDIAKGDVTDAILLDYIRFQSALQPQPSGSTINARVAVADRAIHNEFPDSPCQIAPGFHQAYFASQADGPRATAPGGQSPASENAQTERRTAVD
;
A
#
# COMPACT_ATOMS: atom_id res chain seq x y z
N MET A 1 -2.84 20.52 9.31
CA MET A 1 -1.69 20.52 8.38
C MET A 1 -2.07 19.91 7.04
N ARG A 2 -1.58 20.46 5.95
CA ARG A 2 -1.75 19.89 4.60
C ARG A 2 -0.38 19.71 3.98
N PHE A 3 -0.16 18.61 3.29
CA PHE A 3 1.10 18.26 2.63
C PHE A 3 0.84 17.98 1.16
N HIS A 4 1.87 18.18 0.32
CA HIS A 4 1.82 17.87 -1.10
C HIS A 4 3.20 17.45 -1.61
N VAL A 5 3.21 16.80 -2.75
CA VAL A 5 4.42 16.44 -3.48
C VAL A 5 4.73 17.58 -4.44
N ILE A 6 5.98 18.02 -4.47
CA ILE A 6 6.49 18.97 -5.46
C ILE A 6 7.63 18.34 -6.26
N GLU A 7 7.84 18.86 -7.46
CA GLU A 7 9.03 18.57 -8.25
C GLU A 7 9.85 19.85 -8.36
N GLN A 8 11.12 19.76 -8.07
CA GLN A 8 12.05 20.88 -8.13
C GLN A 8 13.38 20.46 -8.73
N GLN A 9 14.13 21.43 -9.24
CA GLN A 9 15.49 21.16 -9.65
C GLN A 9 16.34 20.83 -8.42
N PRO A 10 17.07 19.67 -8.42
CA PRO A 10 17.95 19.32 -7.32
C PRO A 10 19.04 20.36 -7.13
N SER A 11 19.27 20.78 -5.87
CA SER A 11 20.38 21.70 -5.53
C SER A 11 21.75 21.02 -5.64
N ASN A 12 21.77 19.69 -5.59
CA ASN A 12 22.98 18.87 -5.75
C ASN A 12 22.63 17.47 -6.27
N ARG A 13 23.66 16.69 -6.62
CA ARG A 13 23.50 15.34 -7.20
C ARG A 13 22.93 14.29 -6.25
N ALA A 14 22.89 14.57 -4.95
CA ALA A 14 22.38 13.65 -3.95
C ALA A 14 20.93 13.99 -3.54
N GLN A 15 20.38 15.09 -4.04
CA GLN A 15 19.03 15.53 -3.71
C GLN A 15 18.02 15.04 -4.74
N SER A 16 16.96 14.37 -4.27
CA SER A 16 15.84 13.95 -5.11
C SER A 16 15.11 15.18 -5.70
N PRO A 17 14.72 15.14 -6.99
CA PRO A 17 13.87 16.17 -7.58
C PRO A 17 12.44 16.13 -7.02
N VAL A 18 12.03 15.03 -6.38
CA VAL A 18 10.70 14.85 -5.82
C VAL A 18 10.76 15.07 -4.32
N ARG A 19 9.94 15.99 -3.80
CA ARG A 19 9.91 16.39 -2.38
C ARG A 19 8.50 16.36 -1.82
N VAL A 20 8.40 16.10 -0.53
CA VAL A 20 7.15 16.25 0.24
C VAL A 20 7.30 17.46 1.15
N VAL A 21 6.38 18.40 1.04
CA VAL A 21 6.41 19.66 1.79
C VAL A 21 5.04 19.95 2.43
N GLU A 22 5.08 20.72 3.51
CA GLU A 22 3.86 21.29 4.09
C GLU A 22 3.38 22.46 3.25
N GLN A 23 2.11 22.44 2.85
CA GLN A 23 1.54 23.39 1.90
C GLN A 23 1.59 24.85 2.39
N LYS A 24 1.36 25.09 3.68
CA LYS A 24 1.26 26.44 4.24
C LYS A 24 2.61 27.11 4.44
N THR A 25 3.60 26.36 4.88
CA THR A 25 4.92 26.86 5.28
C THR A 25 6.00 26.59 4.24
N SER A 26 5.73 25.74 3.25
CA SER A 26 6.71 25.17 2.33
C SER A 26 7.85 24.42 3.04
N ARG A 27 7.66 24.08 4.32
CA ARG A 27 8.63 23.33 5.10
C ARG A 27 8.69 21.89 4.60
N GLU A 28 9.87 21.38 4.37
CA GLU A 28 10.11 20.00 3.98
C GLU A 28 9.79 19.02 5.13
N VAL A 29 9.21 17.88 4.78
CA VAL A 29 9.07 16.76 5.71
C VAL A 29 10.39 15.98 5.73
N GLY A 30 11.24 16.28 6.69
CA GLY A 30 12.66 15.91 6.69
C GLY A 30 12.89 14.40 6.53
N TRP A 31 12.25 13.56 7.34
CA TRP A 31 12.45 12.11 7.32
C TRP A 31 12.02 11.47 5.98
N ILE A 32 10.94 11.98 5.36
CA ILE A 32 10.50 11.53 4.03
C ILE A 32 11.53 11.93 2.98
N ASN A 33 11.95 13.18 2.99
CA ASN A 33 12.83 13.71 1.97
C ASN A 33 14.25 13.10 2.04
N ARG A 34 14.76 12.78 3.24
CA ARG A 34 16.00 11.99 3.39
C ARG A 34 15.89 10.59 2.79
N TYR A 35 14.75 9.94 2.96
CA TYR A 35 14.50 8.64 2.33
C TYR A 35 14.46 8.75 0.80
N LEU A 36 13.76 9.74 0.25
CA LEU A 36 13.70 9.98 -1.20
C LEU A 36 15.09 10.32 -1.77
N ASP A 37 15.90 11.09 -1.05
CA ASP A 37 17.28 11.40 -1.44
C ASP A 37 18.13 10.12 -1.51
N ARG A 38 18.03 9.25 -0.52
CA ARG A 38 18.73 7.95 -0.51
C ARG A 38 18.32 7.08 -1.71
N GLU A 39 17.04 6.98 -1.99
CA GLU A 39 16.54 6.18 -3.11
C GLU A 39 16.92 6.79 -4.46
N TYR A 40 17.00 8.10 -4.57
CA TYR A 40 17.49 8.81 -5.74
C TYR A 40 18.98 8.51 -6.00
N VAL A 41 19.82 8.57 -4.98
CA VAL A 41 21.24 8.22 -5.06
C VAL A 41 21.45 6.77 -5.49
N ARG A 42 20.54 5.87 -5.09
CA ARG A 42 20.48 4.47 -5.54
C ARG A 42 19.98 4.31 -6.98
N ARG A 43 19.76 5.41 -7.69
CA ARG A 43 19.30 5.45 -9.08
C ARG A 43 17.91 4.84 -9.30
N LEU A 44 17.03 4.99 -8.33
CA LEU A 44 15.63 4.61 -8.51
C LEU A 44 15.00 5.47 -9.61
N ALA A 45 14.18 4.86 -10.47
CA ALA A 45 13.50 5.57 -11.56
C ALA A 45 12.62 6.71 -11.02
N GLY A 46 12.56 7.83 -11.73
CA GLY A 46 11.79 9.02 -11.32
C GLY A 46 10.31 8.74 -11.12
N THR A 47 9.70 7.85 -11.92
CA THR A 47 8.32 7.39 -11.76
C THR A 47 8.11 6.65 -10.43
N THR A 48 9.09 5.83 -10.03
CA THR A 48 9.04 5.09 -8.76
C THR A 48 9.26 6.05 -7.58
N LEU A 49 10.14 7.04 -7.70
CA LEU A 49 10.31 8.08 -6.67
C LEU A 49 9.02 8.87 -6.44
N ARG A 50 8.32 9.25 -7.52
CA ARG A 50 6.99 9.90 -7.41
C ARG A 50 5.99 8.99 -6.71
N LEU A 51 5.94 7.73 -7.07
CA LEU A 51 5.05 6.75 -6.42
C LEU A 51 5.35 6.65 -4.92
N TYR A 52 6.62 6.57 -4.53
CA TYR A 52 7.03 6.53 -3.13
C TYR A 52 6.65 7.81 -2.40
N ALA A 53 6.87 8.98 -3.01
CA ALA A 53 6.48 10.26 -2.43
C ALA A 53 4.97 10.34 -2.19
N HIS A 54 4.13 9.86 -3.13
CA HIS A 54 2.68 9.83 -2.95
C HIS A 54 2.22 8.83 -1.88
N ASN A 55 2.87 7.68 -1.78
CA ASN A 55 2.58 6.72 -0.72
C ASN A 55 2.93 7.30 0.67
N LEU A 56 4.08 7.96 0.80
CA LEU A 56 4.51 8.63 2.02
C LEU A 56 3.65 9.86 2.34
N LEU A 57 3.21 10.60 1.32
CA LEU A 57 2.26 11.70 1.47
C LEU A 57 0.95 11.21 2.11
N HIS A 58 0.47 10.03 1.72
CA HIS A 58 -0.73 9.45 2.31
C HIS A 58 -0.52 9.13 3.80
N PHE A 59 0.62 8.56 4.15
CA PHE A 59 0.98 8.25 5.54
C PHE A 59 1.11 9.53 6.38
N VAL A 60 1.89 10.52 5.94
CA VAL A 60 2.10 11.74 6.72
C VAL A 60 0.82 12.57 6.90
N ARG A 61 -0.10 12.53 5.95
CA ARG A 61 -1.43 13.16 6.08
C ARG A 61 -2.26 12.50 7.16
N TRP A 62 -2.25 11.16 7.22
CA TRP A 62 -2.91 10.40 8.27
C TRP A 62 -2.24 10.67 9.62
N TRP A 63 -0.92 10.58 9.70
CA TRP A 63 -0.13 10.84 10.89
C TRP A 63 -0.41 12.22 11.49
N ALA A 64 -0.33 13.26 10.66
CA ALA A 64 -0.56 14.62 11.10
C ALA A 64 -2.00 14.92 11.54
N ARG A 65 -2.96 14.12 11.12
CA ARG A 65 -4.35 14.21 11.59
C ARG A 65 -4.48 13.78 13.04
N ILE A 66 -3.67 12.85 13.49
CA ILE A 66 -3.70 12.27 14.84
C ILE A 66 -2.72 13.02 15.75
N HIS A 67 -1.51 13.30 15.29
CA HIS A 67 -0.43 13.84 16.11
C HIS A 67 -0.20 15.34 15.94
N HIS A 68 -0.93 16.00 15.04
CA HIS A 68 -0.82 17.43 14.74
C HIS A 68 0.59 17.88 14.31
N THR A 69 1.40 16.96 13.80
CA THR A 69 2.75 17.20 13.27
C THR A 69 3.03 16.28 12.08
N GLY A 70 3.90 16.72 11.15
CA GLY A 70 4.44 15.88 10.08
C GLY A 70 5.76 15.20 10.45
N ASP A 71 6.34 15.58 11.59
CA ASP A 71 7.58 15.00 12.08
C ASP A 71 7.28 13.73 12.89
N ILE A 72 8.24 12.81 12.88
CA ILE A 72 8.24 11.60 13.69
C ILE A 72 9.51 11.55 14.52
N ALA A 73 9.42 11.05 15.74
CA ALA A 73 10.57 10.79 16.60
C ALA A 73 10.85 9.29 16.72
N LYS A 74 12.02 8.94 17.22
CA LYS A 74 12.39 7.54 17.44
C LYS A 74 11.40 6.88 18.41
N GLY A 75 10.81 5.79 17.99
CA GLY A 75 9.84 5.03 18.78
C GLY A 75 8.38 5.47 18.66
N ASP A 76 8.09 6.58 17.98
CA ASP A 76 6.70 7.03 17.76
C ASP A 76 5.92 6.05 16.90
N VAL A 77 6.57 5.44 15.91
CA VAL A 77 5.93 4.49 15.01
C VAL A 77 6.25 3.07 15.44
N THR A 78 5.23 2.36 15.87
CA THR A 78 5.27 0.96 16.30
C THR A 78 4.43 0.10 15.34
N ASP A 79 4.50 -1.22 15.49
CA ASP A 79 3.64 -2.15 14.75
C ASP A 79 2.14 -1.86 14.98
N ALA A 80 1.77 -1.49 16.20
CA ALA A 80 0.39 -1.11 16.51
C ALA A 80 -0.06 0.13 15.71
N ILE A 81 0.80 1.12 15.60
CA ILE A 81 0.54 2.34 14.80
C ILE A 81 0.40 2.00 13.31
N LEU A 82 1.23 1.13 12.78
CA LEU A 82 1.10 0.71 11.38
C LEU A 82 -0.16 -0.14 11.14
N LEU A 83 -0.58 -0.95 12.11
CA LEU A 83 -1.87 -1.65 12.07
C LEU A 83 -3.05 -0.67 12.06
N ASP A 84 -2.99 0.39 12.86
CA ASP A 84 -4.03 1.42 12.87
C ASP A 84 -4.07 2.19 11.54
N TYR A 85 -2.91 2.42 10.91
CA TYR A 85 -2.83 2.99 9.58
C TYR A 85 -3.47 2.07 8.52
N ILE A 86 -3.28 0.75 8.62
CA ILE A 86 -3.93 -0.24 7.74
C ILE A 86 -5.46 -0.18 7.94
N ARG A 87 -5.93 -0.22 9.19
CA ARG A 87 -7.36 -0.13 9.52
C ARG A 87 -8.00 1.16 8.99
N PHE A 88 -7.31 2.29 9.17
CA PHE A 88 -7.74 3.56 8.61
C PHE A 88 -7.93 3.48 7.10
N GLN A 89 -6.98 2.92 6.35
CA GLN A 89 -7.08 2.80 4.90
C GLN A 89 -8.23 1.86 4.48
N SER A 90 -8.42 0.76 5.21
CA SER A 90 -9.49 -0.21 4.94
C SER A 90 -10.88 0.37 5.17
N ALA A 91 -11.00 1.41 5.98
CA ALA A 91 -12.26 2.12 6.26
C ALA A 91 -12.58 3.25 5.28
N LEU A 92 -11.67 3.59 4.36
CA LEU A 92 -11.88 4.65 3.38
C LEU A 92 -12.96 4.25 2.34
N GLN A 93 -13.67 5.27 1.84
CA GLN A 93 -14.63 5.10 0.74
C GLN A 93 -14.25 6.05 -0.42
N PRO A 94 -13.96 5.53 -1.62
CA PRO A 94 -13.84 4.10 -1.95
C PRO A 94 -12.63 3.45 -1.26
N GLN A 95 -12.77 2.17 -0.92
CA GLN A 95 -11.69 1.42 -0.28
C GLN A 95 -10.55 1.16 -1.27
N PRO A 96 -9.29 1.49 -0.91
CA PRO A 96 -8.13 1.12 -1.73
C PRO A 96 -7.99 -0.40 -1.84
N SER A 97 -7.40 -0.88 -2.93
CA SER A 97 -7.06 -2.30 -3.06
C SER A 97 -6.05 -2.73 -2.00
N GLY A 98 -6.05 -4.01 -1.64
CA GLY A 98 -5.08 -4.58 -0.71
C GLY A 98 -3.62 -4.34 -1.16
N SER A 99 -3.35 -4.44 -2.48
CA SER A 99 -2.03 -4.13 -3.03
C SER A 99 -1.63 -2.66 -2.84
N THR A 100 -2.57 -1.72 -2.96
CA THR A 100 -2.33 -0.30 -2.70
C THR A 100 -2.01 -0.05 -1.23
N ILE A 101 -2.78 -0.65 -0.31
CA ILE A 101 -2.54 -0.53 1.13
C ILE A 101 -1.16 -1.10 1.47
N ASN A 102 -0.84 -2.29 0.98
CA ASN A 102 0.47 -2.93 1.18
C ASN A 102 1.63 -2.07 0.67
N ALA A 103 1.50 -1.50 -0.53
CA ALA A 103 2.53 -0.62 -1.08
C ALA A 103 2.77 0.61 -0.21
N ARG A 104 1.71 1.26 0.29
CA ARG A 104 1.81 2.42 1.17
C ARG A 104 2.49 2.09 2.49
N VAL A 105 2.09 0.99 3.12
CA VAL A 105 2.67 0.56 4.40
C VAL A 105 4.11 0.14 4.24
N ALA A 106 4.45 -0.63 3.21
CA ALA A 106 5.82 -1.07 2.94
C ALA A 106 6.77 0.10 2.66
N VAL A 107 6.31 1.16 1.99
CA VAL A 107 7.13 2.36 1.76
C VAL A 107 7.28 3.18 3.05
N ALA A 108 6.21 3.31 3.84
CA ALA A 108 6.27 4.01 5.14
C ALA A 108 7.25 3.31 6.10
N ASP A 109 7.13 1.99 6.23
CA ASP A 109 8.03 1.17 7.05
C ASP A 109 9.50 1.34 6.65
N ARG A 110 9.82 1.24 5.37
CA ARG A 110 11.18 1.44 4.86
C ARG A 110 11.71 2.85 5.12
N ALA A 111 10.88 3.88 4.98
CA ALA A 111 11.29 5.25 5.25
C ALA A 111 11.53 5.50 6.74
N ILE A 112 10.73 4.90 7.62
CA ILE A 112 10.89 4.94 9.07
C ILE A 112 12.19 4.25 9.49
N HIS A 113 12.48 3.05 8.97
CA HIS A 113 13.72 2.33 9.23
C HIS A 113 14.95 3.05 8.66
N ASN A 114 14.80 3.78 7.55
CA ASN A 114 15.87 4.62 7.04
C ASN A 114 16.23 5.76 8.01
N GLU A 115 15.21 6.36 8.64
CA GLU A 115 15.40 7.45 9.60
C GLU A 115 15.84 6.91 10.97
N PHE A 116 15.27 5.79 11.39
CA PHE A 116 15.52 5.15 12.69
C PHE A 116 15.83 3.67 12.50
N PRO A 117 17.09 3.32 12.18
CA PRO A 117 17.50 1.92 11.94
C PRO A 117 17.18 0.96 13.09
N ASP A 118 17.23 1.47 14.34
CA ASP A 118 16.90 0.70 15.55
C ASP A 118 15.42 0.79 15.94
N SER A 119 14.54 1.18 15.06
CA SER A 119 13.11 1.25 15.36
C SER A 119 12.59 -0.13 15.79
N PRO A 120 11.76 -0.19 16.86
CA PRO A 120 11.16 -1.44 17.29
C PRO A 120 10.10 -1.98 16.34
N CYS A 121 9.77 -1.20 15.29
CA CYS A 121 8.84 -1.63 14.27
C CYS A 121 9.45 -2.79 13.50
N GLN A 122 8.91 -4.00 13.68
CA GLN A 122 9.36 -5.24 13.06
C GLN A 122 8.22 -5.85 12.22
N ILE A 123 7.66 -5.07 11.34
CA ILE A 123 6.72 -5.65 10.39
C ILE A 123 7.53 -6.58 9.48
N ALA A 124 7.42 -7.87 9.72
CA ALA A 124 8.10 -8.88 8.94
C ALA A 124 7.74 -8.72 7.45
N PRO A 125 8.71 -8.90 6.53
CA PRO A 125 8.42 -8.99 5.12
C PRO A 125 7.31 -10.04 4.89
N GLY A 126 6.17 -9.62 4.32
CA GLY A 126 5.02 -10.51 4.13
C GLY A 126 3.90 -10.38 5.17
N PHE A 127 4.10 -9.67 6.27
CA PHE A 127 3.02 -9.42 7.26
C PHE A 127 1.77 -8.84 6.61
N HIS A 128 1.93 -7.93 5.67
CA HIS A 128 0.82 -7.33 4.94
C HIS A 128 0.10 -8.35 4.04
N GLN A 129 0.82 -9.25 3.40
CA GLN A 129 0.23 -10.33 2.60
C GLN A 129 -0.56 -11.29 3.48
N ALA A 130 -0.03 -11.67 4.65
CA ALA A 130 -0.72 -12.54 5.59
C ALA A 130 -2.00 -11.90 6.14
N TYR A 131 -1.97 -10.59 6.49
CA TYR A 131 -3.12 -9.86 7.00
C TYR A 131 -4.26 -9.80 5.97
N PHE A 132 -3.95 -9.51 4.70
CA PHE A 132 -4.97 -9.42 3.65
C PHE A 132 -5.39 -10.79 3.11
N ALA A 133 -4.52 -11.80 3.11
CA ALA A 133 -4.90 -13.17 2.78
C ALA A 133 -5.95 -13.70 3.77
N SER A 134 -5.78 -13.45 5.07
CA SER A 134 -6.75 -13.88 6.07
C SER A 134 -8.10 -13.15 6.00
N GLN A 135 -8.16 -11.95 5.41
CA GLN A 135 -9.42 -11.24 5.17
C GLN A 135 -10.10 -11.65 3.85
N ALA A 136 -9.33 -12.17 2.87
CA ALA A 136 -9.89 -12.67 1.62
C ALA A 136 -10.64 -14.01 1.79
N ASP A 137 -10.33 -14.76 2.83
CA ASP A 137 -10.99 -16.01 3.20
C ASP A 137 -12.24 -15.83 4.10
N GLY A 138 -12.84 -14.64 4.08
CA GLY A 138 -14.19 -14.46 4.63
C GLY A 138 -15.16 -15.48 3.99
N PRO A 139 -16.17 -15.97 4.73
CA PRO A 139 -16.99 -17.08 4.28
C PRO A 139 -17.57 -16.79 2.90
N ARG A 140 -17.05 -17.46 1.90
CA ARG A 140 -17.63 -17.53 0.57
C ARG A 140 -19.03 -18.08 0.79
N ALA A 141 -20.05 -17.24 0.60
CA ALA A 141 -21.42 -17.69 0.59
C ALA A 141 -21.50 -18.81 -0.44
N THR A 142 -21.65 -20.04 0.04
CA THR A 142 -21.91 -21.20 -0.77
C THR A 142 -23.27 -20.95 -1.42
N ALA A 143 -23.27 -20.60 -2.69
CA ALA A 143 -24.49 -20.58 -3.47
C ALA A 143 -25.13 -21.97 -3.39
N PRO A 144 -26.42 -22.10 -3.07
CA PRO A 144 -27.08 -23.39 -3.04
C PRO A 144 -26.99 -24.03 -4.41
N GLY A 145 -26.47 -25.24 -4.45
CA GLY A 145 -26.23 -26.01 -5.66
C GLY A 145 -27.47 -26.14 -6.50
N GLY A 146 -27.44 -25.60 -7.71
CA GLY A 146 -28.36 -25.95 -8.78
C GLY A 146 -28.06 -27.35 -9.24
N GLN A 147 -28.94 -28.29 -8.91
CA GLN A 147 -28.97 -29.63 -9.50
C GLN A 147 -29.23 -29.50 -10.99
N SER A 148 -28.27 -29.91 -11.81
CA SER A 148 -28.53 -30.18 -13.23
C SER A 148 -29.36 -31.46 -13.36
N PRO A 149 -30.47 -31.46 -14.12
CA PRO A 149 -31.18 -32.67 -14.44
C PRO A 149 -30.35 -33.51 -15.41
N ALA A 150 -30.26 -34.78 -15.10
CA ALA A 150 -29.65 -35.80 -15.93
C ALA A 150 -30.33 -35.87 -17.30
N SER A 151 -29.50 -35.80 -18.33
CA SER A 151 -29.92 -36.08 -19.71
C SER A 151 -29.98 -37.59 -19.89
N GLU A 152 -31.19 -38.05 -20.02
CA GLU A 152 -31.52 -39.44 -20.34
C GLU A 152 -31.19 -39.71 -21.82
N ASN A 153 -30.27 -40.63 -22.06
CA ASN A 153 -29.93 -41.15 -23.37
C ASN A 153 -31.06 -42.06 -23.89
N ALA A 154 -31.80 -41.60 -24.87
CA ALA A 154 -32.62 -42.49 -25.69
C ALA A 154 -31.77 -43.02 -26.85
N GLN A 155 -31.35 -44.27 -26.74
CA GLN A 155 -30.91 -45.09 -27.86
C GLN A 155 -32.10 -45.40 -28.74
N THR A 156 -32.03 -44.97 -30.01
CA THR A 156 -32.93 -45.49 -31.04
C THR A 156 -32.15 -46.35 -32.01
N GLU A 157 -32.52 -47.59 -32.03
CA GLU A 157 -32.04 -48.68 -32.85
C GLU A 157 -32.10 -48.36 -34.36
N ARG A 158 -31.03 -48.71 -35.03
CA ARG A 158 -31.01 -48.83 -36.51
C ARG A 158 -31.68 -50.14 -36.91
N ARG A 159 -32.64 -50.03 -37.72
CA ARG A 159 -33.12 -51.17 -38.56
C ARG A 159 -32.72 -50.92 -39.98
N THR A 160 -31.90 -51.80 -40.48
CA THR A 160 -31.59 -52.05 -41.87
C THR A 160 -32.80 -52.58 -42.60
N ALA A 161 -33.06 -52.08 -43.77
CA ALA A 161 -33.82 -52.79 -44.81
C ALA A 161 -33.07 -52.66 -46.11
N VAL A 162 -32.88 -53.84 -46.71
CA VAL A 162 -32.36 -54.17 -48.00
C VAL A 162 -33.48 -53.93 -49.04
N ASP A 163 -33.16 -53.34 -50.15
CA ASP A 163 -33.29 -53.79 -51.54
C ASP A 163 -32.66 -52.79 -52.47
#